data_de999e8ff30f8606ec3ba279f8b2fa51
#
_entry.id   de999e8ff30f8606ec3ba279f8b2fa51
#
_cell.length_a   1.000
_cell.length_b   1.000
_cell.length_c   1.000
_cell.angle_alpha   90.00
_cell.angle_beta   90.00
_cell.angle_gamma   90.00
#
_symmetry.space_group_name_H-M   'P 1'
#
loop_
_entity.id
_entity.type
_entity.pdbx_description
1 polymer ?
#
loop_
_entity_poly.entity_id
_entity_poly.type
_entity_poly.pdbx_seq_one_letter_code
_entity_poly.pdbx_strand_id
1 'polypeptide(L)'
;MSELFFALLAAQGDGAAVTPVAPPARAFRLGAGTNIVVDANSYYAHWVYDPINAVGAFGQLLRERGASSKNVAIPGQTWRNMRMNLTDMVNSFDPAKENVLVCGETRNFVAQVSRRPDPTEAVPNPPEDTIEAWSARALSTVIKEATSYISAAQAAVRARYGKGFDKVVLCGTIPNSTLGDEAWKGHVPEMNQVLIQFDDYARAHYREMGADSFADFRTNTEWFGGDGTTKPGFAQTQATVYEQLATGEWVHPTGAARESFAGIIADAVKKLEV
;
A
#
# COMPACT_ATOMS: atom_id res chain seq x y z
N MET A 1 31.69 -1.09 -14.40
CA MET A 1 31.87 -2.53 -14.06
C MET A 1 30.51 -3.17 -13.79
N SER A 2 29.65 -3.29 -14.78
CA SER A 2 28.30 -3.87 -14.62
C SER A 2 27.83 -4.73 -15.80
N GLU A 3 28.67 -5.05 -16.76
CA GLU A 3 28.29 -5.88 -17.92
C GLU A 3 28.80 -7.34 -17.88
N LEU A 4 29.50 -7.74 -16.83
CA LEU A 4 30.09 -9.08 -16.75
C LEU A 4 29.27 -10.11 -15.94
N PHE A 5 28.10 -9.76 -15.42
CA PHE A 5 27.28 -10.67 -14.59
C PHE A 5 26.17 -11.38 -15.36
N PHE A 6 25.91 -11.02 -16.62
CA PHE A 6 24.85 -11.64 -17.44
C PHE A 6 25.34 -12.68 -18.45
N ALA A 7 26.63 -12.93 -18.54
CA ALA A 7 27.19 -13.83 -19.56
C ALA A 7 27.47 -15.27 -19.08
N LEU A 8 27.13 -15.66 -17.85
CA LEU A 8 27.50 -16.98 -17.31
C LEU A 8 26.34 -17.97 -17.16
N LEU A 9 25.17 -17.72 -17.76
CA LEU A 9 23.99 -18.61 -17.68
C LEU A 9 23.53 -19.17 -19.03
N ALA A 10 24.32 -19.05 -20.07
CA ALA A 10 23.95 -19.48 -21.43
C ALA A 10 24.83 -20.59 -21.99
N ALA A 11 25.20 -21.58 -21.20
CA ALA A 11 25.86 -22.77 -21.75
C ALA A 11 25.66 -24.00 -20.86
N GLN A 12 24.49 -24.64 -20.93
CA GLN A 12 24.38 -26.08 -20.68
C GLN A 12 23.10 -26.67 -21.29
N GLY A 13 23.28 -27.48 -22.33
CA GLY A 13 22.52 -28.68 -22.57
C GLY A 13 21.25 -28.60 -23.39
N ASP A 14 21.36 -28.87 -24.69
CA ASP A 14 20.27 -29.34 -25.56
C ASP A 14 19.68 -30.66 -25.03
N GLY A 15 18.69 -30.52 -24.18
CA GLY A 15 17.70 -31.55 -23.90
C GLY A 15 16.35 -30.89 -24.06
N ALA A 16 15.61 -31.23 -25.11
CA ALA A 16 14.23 -30.76 -25.29
C ALA A 16 13.36 -31.30 -24.16
N ALA A 17 13.43 -30.64 -23.00
CA ALA A 17 12.45 -30.81 -21.94
C ALA A 17 11.13 -30.26 -22.45
N VAL A 18 10.16 -31.15 -22.67
CA VAL A 18 8.75 -30.76 -22.87
C VAL A 18 8.36 -29.93 -21.66
N THR A 19 8.36 -28.61 -21.81
CA THR A 19 7.88 -27.70 -20.78
C THR A 19 6.41 -28.06 -20.56
N PRO A 20 6.00 -28.47 -19.34
CA PRO A 20 4.58 -28.69 -19.08
C PRO A 20 3.86 -27.39 -19.41
N VAL A 21 2.91 -27.42 -20.33
CA VAL A 21 2.02 -26.27 -20.57
C VAL A 21 1.31 -26.02 -19.25
N ALA A 22 1.66 -24.92 -18.59
CA ALA A 22 0.97 -24.52 -17.39
C ALA A 22 -0.53 -24.48 -17.69
N PRO A 23 -1.39 -25.10 -16.86
CA PRO A 23 -2.84 -25.01 -17.07
C PRO A 23 -3.20 -23.52 -17.17
N PRO A 24 -4.15 -23.16 -18.04
CA PRO A 24 -4.57 -21.77 -18.17
C PRO A 24 -4.90 -21.22 -16.79
N ALA A 25 -4.30 -20.08 -16.47
CA ALA A 25 -4.53 -19.43 -15.19
C ALA A 25 -6.04 -19.27 -14.98
N ARG A 26 -6.57 -19.89 -13.93
CA ARG A 26 -7.98 -19.79 -13.60
C ARG A 26 -8.31 -18.33 -13.37
N ALA A 27 -9.34 -17.82 -14.05
CA ALA A 27 -9.79 -16.46 -13.86
C ALA A 27 -10.14 -16.22 -12.38
N PHE A 28 -9.55 -15.21 -11.76
CA PHE A 28 -9.86 -14.84 -10.37
C PHE A 28 -11.32 -14.37 -10.27
N ARG A 29 -12.03 -14.86 -9.26
CA ARG A 29 -13.40 -14.42 -8.95
C ARG A 29 -13.56 -14.23 -7.45
N LEU A 30 -13.91 -13.02 -7.05
CA LEU A 30 -14.22 -12.72 -5.66
C LEU A 30 -15.47 -13.49 -5.20
N GLY A 31 -15.36 -14.28 -4.15
CA GLY A 31 -16.46 -15.10 -3.66
C GLY A 31 -16.15 -15.82 -2.35
N ALA A 32 -16.98 -16.79 -1.97
CA ALA A 32 -16.81 -17.58 -0.73
C ALA A 32 -15.46 -18.33 -0.68
N GLY A 33 -14.88 -18.63 -1.84
CA GLY A 33 -13.53 -19.21 -1.96
C GLY A 33 -12.40 -18.18 -1.82
N THR A 34 -12.68 -16.92 -1.51
CA THR A 34 -11.67 -15.86 -1.39
C THR A 34 -11.46 -15.45 0.06
N ASN A 35 -10.20 -15.22 0.41
CA ASN A 35 -9.77 -14.62 1.67
C ASN A 35 -8.97 -13.35 1.38
N ILE A 36 -9.34 -12.24 2.00
CA ILE A 36 -8.63 -10.97 1.84
C ILE A 36 -7.86 -10.66 3.12
N VAL A 37 -6.56 -10.46 2.99
CA VAL A 37 -5.69 -10.02 4.07
C VAL A 37 -5.36 -8.55 3.87
N VAL A 38 -5.69 -7.71 4.84
CA VAL A 38 -5.34 -6.29 4.83
C VAL A 38 -4.19 -6.09 5.78
N ASP A 39 -3.03 -5.70 5.23
CA ASP A 39 -1.84 -5.35 6.01
C ASP A 39 -1.41 -3.92 5.64
N ALA A 40 -1.52 -3.01 6.61
CA ALA A 40 -1.39 -1.59 6.37
C ALA A 40 -1.20 -0.80 7.68
N ASN A 41 -1.20 0.52 7.60
CA ASN A 41 -1.05 1.42 8.75
C ASN A 41 -2.38 1.76 9.45
N SER A 42 -2.36 2.74 10.36
CA SER A 42 -3.52 3.18 11.14
C SER A 42 -4.73 3.64 10.30
N TYR A 43 -4.52 4.10 9.08
CA TYR A 43 -5.62 4.49 8.21
C TYR A 43 -6.53 3.32 7.88
N TYR A 44 -5.98 2.12 7.83
CA TYR A 44 -6.69 0.89 7.51
C TYR A 44 -7.08 0.08 8.74
N ALA A 45 -6.41 0.29 9.87
CA ALA A 45 -6.64 -0.47 11.10
C ALA A 45 -8.08 -0.37 11.61
N HIS A 46 -8.78 0.71 11.27
CA HIS A 46 -10.17 0.96 11.67
C HIS A 46 -11.22 0.62 10.59
N TRP A 47 -10.80 0.17 9.41
CA TRP A 47 -11.70 0.04 8.26
C TRP A 47 -12.21 -1.36 8.03
N VAL A 48 -11.46 -2.37 8.45
CA VAL A 48 -11.77 -3.78 8.16
C VAL A 48 -11.46 -4.63 9.37
N TYR A 49 -12.15 -4.41 10.48
CA TYR A 49 -11.98 -5.27 11.66
C TYR A 49 -12.51 -6.68 11.46
N ASP A 50 -13.56 -6.82 10.65
CA ASP A 50 -14.32 -8.04 10.48
C ASP A 50 -15.18 -7.86 9.23
N PRO A 51 -15.39 -8.88 8.40
CA PRO A 51 -16.32 -8.81 7.26
C PRO A 51 -17.69 -8.29 7.64
N ILE A 52 -18.13 -8.54 8.87
CA ILE A 52 -19.43 -8.09 9.40
C ILE A 52 -19.42 -6.61 9.74
N ASN A 53 -18.29 -6.09 10.21
CA ASN A 53 -18.11 -4.70 10.65
C ASN A 53 -17.29 -3.85 9.68
N ALA A 54 -16.88 -4.41 8.54
CA ALA A 54 -16.16 -3.65 7.53
C ALA A 54 -17.00 -2.49 7.03
N VAL A 55 -16.41 -1.29 7.06
CA VAL A 55 -17.09 -0.04 6.78
C VAL A 55 -17.32 0.13 5.27
N GLY A 56 -18.45 0.74 4.91
CA GLY A 56 -18.74 1.22 3.57
C GLY A 56 -18.76 0.16 2.47
N ALA A 57 -18.48 0.61 1.25
CA ALA A 57 -18.61 -0.20 0.04
C ALA A 57 -17.70 -1.44 0.02
N PHE A 58 -16.54 -1.41 0.67
CA PHE A 58 -15.64 -2.56 0.73
C PHE A 58 -16.23 -3.70 1.56
N GLY A 59 -16.72 -3.39 2.77
CA GLY A 59 -17.37 -4.37 3.61
C GLY A 59 -18.66 -4.90 3.00
N GLN A 60 -19.43 -4.04 2.32
CA GLN A 60 -20.60 -4.47 1.58
C GLN A 60 -20.23 -5.45 0.47
N LEU A 61 -19.21 -5.16 -0.33
CA LEU A 61 -18.71 -6.05 -1.37
C LEU A 61 -18.33 -7.43 -0.81
N LEU A 62 -17.60 -7.46 0.31
CA LEU A 62 -17.19 -8.73 0.92
C LEU A 62 -18.39 -9.57 1.37
N ARG A 63 -19.39 -8.95 2.01
CA ARG A 63 -20.63 -9.62 2.44
C ARG A 63 -21.44 -10.16 1.25
N GLU A 64 -21.63 -9.35 0.22
CA GLU A 64 -22.36 -9.73 -0.99
C GLU A 64 -21.72 -10.90 -1.72
N ARG A 65 -20.40 -10.96 -1.71
CA ARG A 65 -19.63 -12.02 -2.36
C ARG A 65 -19.37 -13.23 -1.44
N GLY A 66 -19.63 -13.11 -0.15
CA GLY A 66 -19.34 -14.15 0.84
C GLY A 66 -17.84 -14.34 1.08
N ALA A 67 -16.99 -13.39 0.70
CA ALA A 67 -15.57 -13.44 0.91
C ALA A 67 -15.22 -13.25 2.39
N SER A 68 -14.19 -13.97 2.87
CA SER A 68 -13.62 -13.72 4.21
C SER A 68 -12.56 -12.62 4.16
N SER A 69 -12.33 -11.95 5.29
CA SER A 69 -11.21 -11.03 5.43
C SER A 69 -10.56 -11.09 6.80
N LYS A 70 -9.29 -10.71 6.85
CA LYS A 70 -8.50 -10.51 8.05
C LYS A 70 -7.78 -9.17 7.94
N ASN A 71 -7.93 -8.33 8.94
CA ASN A 71 -7.21 -7.07 9.04
C ASN A 71 -6.09 -7.21 10.08
N VAL A 72 -4.86 -7.08 9.63
CA VAL A 72 -3.66 -7.09 10.47
C VAL A 72 -2.92 -5.74 10.46
N ALA A 73 -3.59 -4.71 9.99
CA ALA A 73 -3.06 -3.35 9.97
C ALA A 73 -2.72 -2.86 11.39
N ILE A 74 -1.54 -2.29 11.55
CA ILE A 74 -1.03 -1.80 12.84
C ILE A 74 -0.82 -0.27 12.77
N PRO A 75 -1.37 0.50 13.71
CA PRO A 75 -1.12 1.93 13.79
C PRO A 75 0.38 2.26 13.88
N GLY A 76 0.82 3.26 13.13
CA GLY A 76 2.19 3.76 13.17
C GLY A 76 3.24 2.94 12.40
N GLN A 77 2.89 1.77 11.87
CA GLN A 77 3.86 0.98 11.12
C GLN A 77 4.19 1.61 9.76
N THR A 78 5.39 1.29 9.29
CA THR A 78 5.93 1.68 7.98
C THR A 78 6.09 0.45 7.08
N TRP A 79 6.30 0.65 5.77
CA TRP A 79 6.64 -0.43 4.83
C TRP A 79 7.74 -1.35 5.37
N ARG A 80 8.76 -0.76 6.00
CA ARG A 80 9.86 -1.51 6.59
C ARG A 80 9.42 -2.33 7.80
N ASN A 81 8.63 -1.74 8.71
CA ASN A 81 8.11 -2.47 9.86
C ASN A 81 7.21 -3.62 9.41
N MET A 82 6.33 -3.39 8.42
CA MET A 82 5.51 -4.45 7.82
C MET A 82 6.37 -5.58 7.27
N ARG A 83 7.43 -5.26 6.51
CA ARG A 83 8.37 -6.24 5.95
C ARG A 83 9.14 -7.04 7.02
N MET A 84 9.44 -6.43 8.14
CA MET A 84 10.13 -7.10 9.26
C MET A 84 9.19 -7.92 10.14
N ASN A 85 7.88 -7.68 10.09
CA ASN A 85 6.90 -8.29 10.99
C ASN A 85 5.75 -8.96 10.23
N LEU A 86 6.09 -9.97 9.42
CA LEU A 86 5.16 -10.65 8.53
C LEU A 86 4.29 -11.73 9.22
N THR A 87 4.50 -11.99 10.51
CA THR A 87 3.90 -13.13 11.20
C THR A 87 2.37 -13.13 11.13
N ASP A 88 1.72 -12.04 11.47
CA ASP A 88 0.25 -11.96 11.51
C ASP A 88 -0.35 -12.02 10.12
N MET A 89 0.28 -11.37 9.15
CA MET A 89 -0.10 -11.44 7.75
C MET A 89 0.00 -12.87 7.22
N VAL A 90 1.10 -13.59 7.49
CA VAL A 90 1.28 -14.98 7.10
C VAL A 90 0.27 -15.90 7.79
N ASN A 91 -0.01 -15.70 9.09
CA ASN A 91 -1.01 -16.47 9.83
C ASN A 91 -2.45 -16.24 9.34
N SER A 92 -2.69 -15.11 8.67
CA SER A 92 -4.01 -14.74 8.13
C SER A 92 -4.27 -15.31 6.73
N PHE A 93 -3.26 -15.90 6.11
CA PHE A 93 -3.39 -16.59 4.83
C PHE A 93 -4.19 -17.90 5.00
N ASP A 94 -5.16 -18.14 4.13
CA ASP A 94 -5.96 -19.38 4.12
C ASP A 94 -5.51 -20.27 2.95
N PRO A 95 -4.79 -21.38 3.21
CA PRO A 95 -4.28 -22.24 2.14
C PRO A 95 -5.38 -22.92 1.30
N ALA A 96 -6.61 -22.98 1.81
CA ALA A 96 -7.75 -23.56 1.10
C ALA A 96 -8.47 -22.58 0.17
N LYS A 97 -8.11 -21.30 0.21
CA LYS A 97 -8.76 -20.24 -0.54
C LYS A 97 -7.82 -19.56 -1.54
N GLU A 98 -8.40 -18.80 -2.46
CA GLU A 98 -7.69 -17.75 -3.19
C GLU A 98 -7.47 -16.57 -2.25
N ASN A 99 -6.22 -16.13 -2.11
CA ASN A 99 -5.87 -15.09 -1.15
C ASN A 99 -5.48 -13.79 -1.86
N VAL A 100 -6.07 -12.70 -1.42
CA VAL A 100 -5.75 -11.34 -1.89
C VAL A 100 -5.07 -10.59 -0.77
N LEU A 101 -3.90 -10.04 -1.03
CA LEU A 101 -3.25 -9.07 -0.15
C LEU A 101 -3.68 -7.65 -0.55
N VAL A 102 -4.22 -6.89 0.39
CA VAL A 102 -4.45 -5.45 0.27
C VAL A 102 -3.45 -4.76 1.18
N CYS A 103 -2.56 -3.95 0.62
CA CYS A 103 -1.51 -3.31 1.41
C CYS A 103 -1.34 -1.83 1.06
N GLY A 104 -1.02 -1.01 2.07
CA GLY A 104 -0.82 0.42 1.89
C GLY A 104 -0.29 1.12 3.13
N GLU A 105 0.80 1.90 2.96
CA GLU A 105 1.41 2.54 4.12
C GLU A 105 2.05 3.90 3.81
N THR A 106 2.68 4.13 2.77
CA THR A 106 3.58 5.22 2.34
C THR A 106 3.71 6.46 3.26
N ARG A 107 2.59 6.92 3.85
CA ARG A 107 2.54 8.15 4.65
C ARG A 107 3.44 8.12 5.89
N ASN A 108 3.36 7.08 6.71
CA ASN A 108 4.15 7.00 7.95
C ASN A 108 5.64 6.89 7.63
N PHE A 109 5.98 6.17 6.55
CA PHE A 109 7.37 6.07 6.11
C PHE A 109 7.94 7.43 5.74
N VAL A 110 7.28 8.18 4.86
CA VAL A 110 7.72 9.53 4.45
C VAL A 110 7.79 10.45 5.66
N ALA A 111 6.81 10.36 6.56
CA ALA A 111 6.78 11.10 7.79
C ALA A 111 7.97 10.79 8.71
N GLN A 112 8.31 9.54 8.89
CA GLN A 112 9.42 9.13 9.76
C GLN A 112 10.78 9.49 9.17
N VAL A 113 10.94 9.35 7.86
CA VAL A 113 12.15 9.77 7.15
C VAL A 113 12.42 11.28 7.33
N SER A 114 11.36 12.10 7.44
CA SER A 114 11.49 13.54 7.66
C SER A 114 11.80 13.92 9.12
N ARG A 115 11.42 13.09 10.09
CA ARG A 115 11.47 13.44 11.52
C ARG A 115 12.72 13.02 12.27
N ARG A 116 13.33 11.87 11.91
CA ARG A 116 14.42 11.29 12.69
C ARG A 116 15.42 10.59 11.80
N PRO A 117 16.72 10.81 12.05
CA PRO A 117 17.71 9.85 11.65
C PRO A 117 17.41 8.57 12.44
N ASP A 118 16.90 7.54 11.81
CA ASP A 118 16.96 6.21 12.37
C ASP A 118 18.36 5.70 12.09
N PRO A 119 19.19 5.43 13.11
CA PRO A 119 20.55 4.92 12.92
C PRO A 119 20.56 3.53 12.25
N THR A 120 19.40 2.86 12.22
CA THR A 120 19.22 1.58 11.51
C THR A 120 18.74 1.78 10.07
N GLU A 121 18.32 2.98 9.69
CA GLU A 121 17.93 3.33 8.34
C GLU A 121 19.12 3.94 7.59
N ALA A 122 19.42 3.39 6.43
CA ALA A 122 20.50 3.88 5.58
C ALA A 122 20.18 5.24 4.90
N VAL A 123 19.14 5.95 5.37
CA VAL A 123 18.78 7.29 4.90
C VAL A 123 19.12 8.26 6.01
N PRO A 124 20.26 8.93 5.96
CA PRO A 124 20.58 9.96 6.93
C PRO A 124 19.51 11.05 6.88
N ASN A 125 19.10 11.55 8.04
CA ASN A 125 18.34 12.78 8.11
C ASN A 125 19.23 13.89 7.59
N PRO A 126 18.86 14.61 6.55
CA PRO A 126 19.75 15.60 5.96
C PRO A 126 19.61 16.93 6.67
N PRO A 127 20.50 17.31 7.57
CA PRO A 127 20.64 18.73 7.86
C PRO A 127 21.30 19.50 6.69
N GLU A 128 21.83 18.77 5.72
CA GLU A 128 22.74 19.34 4.70
C GLU A 128 22.24 19.14 3.26
N ASP A 129 21.23 18.32 3.02
CA ASP A 129 20.69 18.15 1.66
C ASP A 129 19.65 19.23 1.35
N THR A 130 19.56 19.59 0.07
CA THR A 130 18.45 20.41 -0.39
C THR A 130 17.14 19.62 -0.29
N ILE A 131 16.01 20.33 -0.20
CA ILE A 131 14.68 19.73 -0.18
C ILE A 131 14.46 18.83 -1.40
N GLU A 132 15.00 19.22 -2.56
CA GLU A 132 14.90 18.44 -3.79
C GLU A 132 15.66 17.11 -3.68
N ALA A 133 16.88 17.13 -3.12
CA ALA A 133 17.69 15.93 -2.93
C ALA A 133 17.02 15.00 -1.91
N TRP A 134 16.49 15.55 -0.82
CA TRP A 134 15.70 14.79 0.15
C TRP A 134 14.47 14.15 -0.49
N SER A 135 13.67 14.92 -1.25
CA SER A 135 12.45 14.42 -1.89
C SER A 135 12.74 13.28 -2.87
N ALA A 136 13.77 13.43 -3.69
CA ALA A 136 14.18 12.39 -4.66
C ALA A 136 14.60 11.10 -3.95
N ARG A 137 15.36 11.22 -2.85
CA ARG A 137 15.81 10.08 -2.05
C ARG A 137 14.64 9.44 -1.29
N ALA A 138 13.76 10.23 -0.68
CA ALA A 138 12.57 9.74 0.00
C ALA A 138 11.67 8.96 -0.96
N LEU A 139 11.43 9.49 -2.16
CA LEU A 139 10.65 8.83 -3.20
C LEU A 139 11.27 7.49 -3.61
N SER A 140 12.56 7.47 -3.95
CA SER A 140 13.25 6.24 -4.36
C SER A 140 13.25 5.19 -3.25
N THR A 141 13.40 5.61 -2.00
CA THR A 141 13.41 4.73 -0.84
C THR A 141 12.03 4.15 -0.57
N VAL A 142 10.97 4.95 -0.61
CA VAL A 142 9.62 4.43 -0.36
C VAL A 142 9.16 3.47 -1.46
N ILE A 143 9.50 3.72 -2.72
CA ILE A 143 9.22 2.79 -3.82
C ILE A 143 9.92 1.45 -3.57
N LYS A 144 11.20 1.50 -3.21
CA LYS A 144 11.98 0.30 -2.89
C LYS A 144 11.40 -0.48 -1.71
N GLU A 145 11.04 0.20 -0.63
CA GLU A 145 10.51 -0.48 0.57
C GLU A 145 9.12 -1.09 0.32
N ALA A 146 8.23 -0.39 -0.39
CA ALA A 146 6.93 -0.93 -0.78
C ALA A 146 7.08 -2.18 -1.67
N THR A 147 7.92 -2.11 -2.70
CA THR A 147 8.22 -3.25 -3.59
C THR A 147 8.84 -4.42 -2.81
N SER A 148 9.78 -4.12 -1.91
CA SER A 148 10.45 -5.12 -1.07
C SER A 148 9.48 -5.78 -0.09
N TYR A 149 8.50 -5.03 0.46
CA TYR A 149 7.46 -5.58 1.30
C TYR A 149 6.60 -6.59 0.53
N ILE A 150 6.08 -6.23 -0.64
CA ILE A 150 5.25 -7.13 -1.45
C ILE A 150 6.01 -8.42 -1.78
N SER A 151 7.27 -8.30 -2.20
CA SER A 151 8.13 -9.44 -2.48
C SER A 151 8.34 -10.33 -1.25
N ALA A 152 8.62 -9.74 -0.09
CA ALA A 152 8.83 -10.46 1.16
C ALA A 152 7.55 -11.16 1.64
N ALA A 153 6.39 -10.51 1.53
CA ALA A 153 5.09 -11.08 1.85
C ALA A 153 4.81 -12.33 0.99
N GLN A 154 4.99 -12.23 -0.32
CA GLN A 154 4.86 -13.35 -1.24
C GLN A 154 5.82 -14.51 -0.91
N ALA A 155 7.08 -14.19 -0.61
CA ALA A 155 8.09 -15.19 -0.26
C ALA A 155 7.77 -15.90 1.06
N ALA A 156 7.37 -15.15 2.09
CA ALA A 156 7.07 -15.70 3.42
C ALA A 156 5.87 -16.66 3.38
N VAL A 157 4.79 -16.26 2.69
CA VAL A 157 3.61 -17.12 2.51
C VAL A 157 3.95 -18.36 1.68
N ARG A 158 4.71 -18.19 0.59
CA ARG A 158 5.16 -19.34 -0.24
C ARG A 158 6.04 -20.31 0.54
N ALA A 159 6.92 -19.81 1.38
CA ALA A 159 7.78 -20.64 2.22
C ALA A 159 6.96 -21.51 3.20
N ARG A 160 5.85 -20.98 3.73
CA ARG A 160 5.02 -21.68 4.71
C ARG A 160 3.97 -22.59 4.09
N TYR A 161 3.35 -22.18 2.99
CA TYR A 161 2.16 -22.83 2.43
C TYR A 161 2.36 -23.40 1.02
N GLY A 162 3.55 -23.23 0.43
CA GLY A 162 3.87 -23.71 -0.92
C GLY A 162 3.30 -22.83 -2.05
N LYS A 163 2.45 -21.85 -1.73
CA LYS A 163 1.88 -20.87 -2.67
C LYS A 163 1.90 -19.47 -2.08
N GLY A 164 1.99 -18.43 -2.92
CA GLY A 164 1.89 -17.03 -2.51
C GLY A 164 0.45 -16.53 -2.53
N PHE A 165 0.27 -15.23 -2.31
CA PHE A 165 -0.99 -14.57 -2.59
C PHE A 165 -1.33 -14.69 -4.08
N ASP A 166 -2.58 -14.99 -4.37
CA ASP A 166 -3.08 -15.12 -5.74
C ASP A 166 -3.20 -13.76 -6.43
N LYS A 167 -3.49 -12.72 -5.65
CA LYS A 167 -3.58 -11.33 -6.09
C LYS A 167 -3.07 -10.36 -5.02
N VAL A 168 -2.57 -9.21 -5.47
CA VAL A 168 -2.12 -8.11 -4.62
C VAL A 168 -2.75 -6.79 -5.08
N VAL A 169 -3.35 -6.06 -4.15
CA VAL A 169 -3.82 -4.70 -4.33
C VAL A 169 -2.89 -3.77 -3.56
N LEU A 170 -2.18 -2.91 -4.27
CA LEU A 170 -1.43 -1.81 -3.68
C LEU A 170 -2.36 -0.61 -3.50
N CYS A 171 -2.40 -0.05 -2.31
CA CYS A 171 -3.18 1.15 -2.03
C CYS A 171 -2.29 2.39 -2.14
N GLY A 172 -2.83 3.43 -2.72
CA GLY A 172 -2.27 4.76 -2.73
C GLY A 172 -2.30 5.40 -1.34
N THR A 173 -1.98 6.66 -1.31
CA THR A 173 -1.90 7.44 -0.08
C THR A 173 -2.79 8.67 -0.14
N ILE A 174 -3.04 9.27 1.01
CA ILE A 174 -3.68 10.57 1.12
C ILE A 174 -2.67 11.59 1.66
N PRO A 175 -2.70 12.85 1.21
CA PRO A 175 -1.83 13.90 1.71
C PRO A 175 -1.93 14.05 3.23
N ASN A 176 -0.86 14.53 3.85
CA ASN A 176 -0.93 14.94 5.25
C ASN A 176 -1.77 16.21 5.41
N SER A 177 -2.52 16.28 6.51
CA SER A 177 -3.19 17.51 6.90
C SER A 177 -2.18 18.60 7.25
N THR A 178 -2.49 19.84 6.90
CA THR A 178 -1.77 21.04 7.35
C THR A 178 -2.39 21.64 8.61
N LEU A 179 -3.48 21.05 9.13
CA LEU A 179 -4.18 21.53 10.31
C LEU A 179 -3.54 20.95 11.58
N GLY A 180 -3.21 21.82 12.52
CA GLY A 180 -3.01 21.48 13.94
C GLY A 180 -1.75 20.70 14.31
N ASP A 181 -0.95 20.19 13.42
CA ASP A 181 0.25 19.43 13.78
C ASP A 181 1.51 20.28 13.67
N GLU A 182 2.05 20.66 14.82
CA GLU A 182 3.27 21.48 14.88
C GLU A 182 4.53 20.75 14.46
N ALA A 183 4.58 19.44 14.69
CA ALA A 183 5.76 18.64 14.36
C ALA A 183 6.00 18.50 12.86
N TRP A 184 4.96 18.77 12.04
CA TRP A 184 4.98 18.64 10.60
C TRP A 184 4.95 19.98 9.85
N LYS A 185 4.65 21.07 10.55
CA LYS A 185 4.37 22.41 9.98
C LYS A 185 5.42 22.91 8.99
N GLY A 186 6.69 22.56 9.18
CA GLY A 186 7.77 23.03 8.32
C GLY A 186 7.90 22.29 6.99
N HIS A 187 7.37 21.07 6.85
CA HIS A 187 7.70 20.18 5.74
C HIS A 187 6.50 19.44 5.12
N VAL A 188 5.28 19.80 5.52
CA VAL A 188 4.06 19.15 4.98
C VAL A 188 3.94 19.27 3.46
N PRO A 189 4.21 20.43 2.83
CA PRO A 189 4.13 20.52 1.37
C PRO A 189 5.08 19.57 0.66
N GLU A 190 6.33 19.49 1.11
CA GLU A 190 7.37 18.64 0.52
C GLU A 190 7.06 17.16 0.74
N MET A 191 6.58 16.80 1.92
CA MET A 191 6.11 15.46 2.21
C MET A 191 4.94 15.06 1.31
N ASN A 192 3.95 15.95 1.17
CA ASN A 192 2.80 15.71 0.29
C ASN A 192 3.25 15.58 -1.17
N GLN A 193 4.25 16.32 -1.60
CA GLN A 193 4.82 16.17 -2.94
C GLN A 193 5.41 14.77 -3.15
N VAL A 194 6.14 14.23 -2.17
CA VAL A 194 6.66 12.84 -2.24
C VAL A 194 5.52 11.83 -2.29
N LEU A 195 4.46 12.02 -1.51
CA LEU A 195 3.29 11.13 -1.52
C LEU A 195 2.60 11.15 -2.89
N ILE A 196 2.43 12.33 -3.49
CA ILE A 196 1.84 12.49 -4.83
C ILE A 196 2.71 11.79 -5.89
N GLN A 197 4.02 11.99 -5.84
CA GLN A 197 4.97 11.35 -6.77
C GLN A 197 4.99 9.83 -6.61
N PHE A 198 4.86 9.32 -5.38
CA PHE A 198 4.72 7.88 -5.15
C PHE A 198 3.45 7.33 -5.80
N ASP A 199 2.31 7.98 -5.63
CA ASP A 199 1.06 7.55 -6.25
C ASP A 199 1.11 7.62 -7.78
N ASP A 200 1.74 8.63 -8.35
CA ASP A 200 1.96 8.74 -9.80
C ASP A 200 2.83 7.59 -10.32
N TYR A 201 3.91 7.29 -9.60
CA TYR A 201 4.77 6.16 -9.92
C TYR A 201 4.01 4.83 -9.79
N ALA A 202 3.32 4.60 -8.67
CA ALA A 202 2.57 3.39 -8.42
C ALA A 202 1.45 3.18 -9.47
N ARG A 203 0.74 4.23 -9.87
CA ARG A 203 -0.27 4.18 -10.92
C ARG A 203 0.30 3.67 -12.25
N ALA A 204 1.50 4.10 -12.60
CA ALA A 204 2.17 3.68 -13.83
C ALA A 204 2.84 2.30 -13.72
N HIS A 205 3.32 1.91 -12.52
CA HIS A 205 4.25 0.80 -12.32
C HIS A 205 3.83 -0.23 -11.26
N TYR A 206 2.56 -0.24 -10.80
CA TYR A 206 2.15 -1.17 -9.74
C TYR A 206 2.44 -2.64 -10.07
N ARG A 207 2.38 -3.03 -11.35
CA ARG A 207 2.70 -4.40 -11.77
C ARG A 207 4.17 -4.74 -11.60
N GLU A 208 5.05 -3.81 -11.88
CA GLU A 208 6.50 -3.94 -11.66
C GLU A 208 6.84 -3.98 -10.17
N MET A 209 6.02 -3.33 -9.34
CA MET A 209 6.11 -3.40 -7.88
C MET A 209 5.55 -4.72 -7.31
N GLY A 210 4.96 -5.58 -8.14
CA GLY A 210 4.42 -6.87 -7.74
C GLY A 210 2.93 -6.87 -7.37
N ALA A 211 2.20 -5.80 -7.68
CA ALA A 211 0.75 -5.71 -7.47
C ALA A 211 -0.04 -5.99 -8.76
N ASP A 212 -1.24 -6.54 -8.62
CA ASP A 212 -2.17 -6.82 -9.72
C ASP A 212 -3.13 -5.66 -9.98
N SER A 213 -3.37 -4.82 -8.95
CA SER A 213 -4.23 -3.64 -9.02
C SER A 213 -3.72 -2.52 -8.12
N PHE A 214 -4.09 -1.29 -8.44
CA PHE A 214 -3.78 -0.10 -7.65
C PHE A 214 -5.07 0.60 -7.22
N ALA A 215 -5.25 0.77 -5.92
CA ALA A 215 -6.34 1.55 -5.34
C ALA A 215 -5.90 3.01 -5.21
N ASP A 216 -6.18 3.80 -6.23
CA ASP A 216 -5.77 5.20 -6.35
C ASP A 216 -6.73 6.13 -5.62
N PHE A 217 -6.40 6.53 -4.40
CA PHE A 217 -7.26 7.41 -3.60
C PHE A 217 -7.40 8.82 -4.20
N ARG A 218 -6.47 9.24 -5.04
CA ARG A 218 -6.53 10.54 -5.71
C ARG A 218 -7.57 10.61 -6.83
N THR A 219 -8.19 9.48 -7.20
CA THR A 219 -9.36 9.48 -8.09
C THR A 219 -10.59 10.10 -7.45
N ASN A 220 -10.59 10.34 -6.13
CA ASN A 220 -11.64 11.10 -5.48
C ASN A 220 -11.52 12.59 -5.84
N THR A 221 -12.25 12.97 -6.88
CA THR A 221 -12.26 14.35 -7.39
C THR A 221 -13.01 15.33 -6.48
N GLU A 222 -13.67 14.87 -5.44
CA GLU A 222 -14.31 15.72 -4.44
C GLU A 222 -13.25 16.42 -3.57
N TRP A 223 -12.17 15.72 -3.25
CA TRP A 223 -11.12 16.21 -2.34
C TRP A 223 -9.83 16.59 -3.03
N PHE A 224 -9.55 16.00 -4.19
CA PHE A 224 -8.30 16.21 -4.93
C PHE A 224 -8.58 16.83 -6.30
N GLY A 225 -7.69 17.71 -6.76
CA GLY A 225 -7.65 18.15 -8.14
C GLY A 225 -7.24 17.00 -9.07
N GLY A 226 -7.51 17.13 -10.36
CA GLY A 226 -7.13 16.13 -11.35
C GLY A 226 -5.62 15.92 -11.49
N ASP A 227 -4.83 16.90 -11.05
CA ASP A 227 -3.36 16.83 -10.93
C ASP A 227 -2.91 16.23 -9.58
N GLY A 228 -3.85 15.83 -8.71
CA GLY A 228 -3.60 15.30 -7.38
C GLY A 228 -3.22 16.34 -6.34
N THR A 229 -3.22 17.61 -6.71
CA THR A 229 -3.11 18.69 -5.73
C THR A 229 -4.44 18.87 -5.01
N THR A 230 -4.37 19.42 -3.80
CA THR A 230 -5.56 19.74 -3.04
C THR A 230 -6.33 20.90 -3.71
N LYS A 231 -7.63 20.73 -3.91
CA LYS A 231 -8.46 21.77 -4.51
C LYS A 231 -8.35 23.08 -3.73
N PRO A 232 -8.52 24.24 -4.41
CA PRO A 232 -8.73 25.53 -3.75
C PRO A 232 -9.87 25.40 -2.72
N GLY A 233 -9.62 25.82 -1.48
CA GLY A 233 -10.55 25.58 -0.36
C GLY A 233 -10.27 24.32 0.46
N PHE A 234 -9.24 23.56 0.14
CA PHE A 234 -8.86 22.34 0.86
C PHE A 234 -8.66 22.55 2.37
N ALA A 235 -8.23 23.72 2.81
CA ALA A 235 -8.15 24.01 4.24
C ALA A 235 -9.50 23.87 4.96
N GLN A 236 -10.61 24.19 4.28
CA GLN A 236 -11.96 23.94 4.78
C GLN A 236 -12.38 22.49 4.59
N THR A 237 -11.91 21.84 3.54
CA THR A 237 -12.16 20.43 3.22
C THR A 237 -11.32 19.51 4.12
N GLN A 238 -10.16 19.97 4.61
CA GLN A 238 -9.32 19.17 5.52
C GLN A 238 -10.07 18.75 6.79
N ALA A 239 -10.84 19.67 7.40
CA ALA A 239 -11.67 19.34 8.56
C ALA A 239 -12.80 18.33 8.25
N THR A 240 -13.19 18.19 6.98
CA THR A 240 -14.13 17.15 6.55
C THR A 240 -13.45 15.81 6.31
N VAL A 241 -12.18 15.83 5.87
CA VAL A 241 -11.41 14.62 5.56
C VAL A 241 -10.74 14.02 6.80
N TYR A 242 -10.24 14.88 7.72
CA TYR A 242 -9.48 14.43 8.89
C TYR A 242 -10.22 14.69 10.21
N GLU A 243 -10.13 13.72 11.11
CA GLU A 243 -10.60 13.85 12.50
C GLU A 243 -9.56 14.55 13.34
N GLN A 244 -10.00 15.50 14.17
CA GLN A 244 -9.16 16.07 15.21
C GLN A 244 -9.07 15.11 16.38
N LEU A 245 -7.87 14.71 16.73
CA LEU A 245 -7.62 13.91 17.93
C LEU A 245 -7.69 14.78 19.19
N ALA A 246 -7.84 14.13 20.35
CA ALA A 246 -7.80 14.82 21.65
C ALA A 246 -6.49 15.59 21.90
N THR A 247 -5.41 15.23 21.20
CA THR A 247 -4.11 15.90 21.18
C THR A 247 -4.09 17.17 20.32
N GLY A 248 -5.17 17.48 19.60
CA GLY A 248 -5.23 18.57 18.62
C GLY A 248 -4.73 18.24 17.22
N GLU A 249 -4.21 17.04 17.00
CA GLU A 249 -3.70 16.58 15.71
C GLU A 249 -4.83 16.16 14.76
N TRP A 250 -4.70 16.51 13.48
CA TRP A 250 -5.61 16.12 12.39
C TRP A 250 -4.95 15.04 11.53
N VAL A 251 -4.99 13.80 11.98
CA VAL A 251 -4.18 12.72 11.40
C VAL A 251 -5.02 11.67 10.67
N HIS A 252 -6.14 11.24 11.25
CA HIS A 252 -6.93 10.15 10.72
C HIS A 252 -8.11 10.65 9.88
N PRO A 253 -8.49 9.91 8.81
CA PRO A 253 -9.63 10.30 7.99
C PRO A 253 -10.94 10.17 8.76
N THR A 254 -11.88 11.09 8.49
CA THR A 254 -13.25 11.04 9.00
C THR A 254 -14.00 9.80 8.53
N GLY A 255 -15.17 9.52 9.12
CA GLY A 255 -16.04 8.42 8.67
C GLY A 255 -16.40 8.52 7.18
N ALA A 256 -16.75 9.72 6.69
CA ALA A 256 -17.08 9.95 5.28
C ALA A 256 -15.87 9.72 4.36
N ALA A 257 -14.68 10.16 4.77
CA ALA A 257 -13.45 9.92 4.03
C ALA A 257 -13.11 8.42 3.99
N ARG A 258 -13.25 7.72 5.10
CA ARG A 258 -13.07 6.25 5.17
C ARG A 258 -14.01 5.52 4.21
N GLU A 259 -15.28 5.88 4.16
CA GLU A 259 -16.23 5.27 3.23
C GLU A 259 -15.83 5.45 1.77
N SER A 260 -15.40 6.63 1.40
CA SER A 260 -14.93 6.91 0.04
C SER A 260 -13.69 6.09 -0.32
N PHE A 261 -12.70 6.01 0.56
CA PHE A 261 -11.50 5.20 0.33
C PHE A 261 -11.83 3.71 0.29
N ALA A 262 -12.74 3.23 1.15
CA ALA A 262 -13.24 1.87 1.10
C ALA A 262 -13.90 1.53 -0.26
N GLY A 263 -14.62 2.50 -0.85
CA GLY A 263 -15.17 2.38 -2.20
C GLY A 263 -14.09 2.18 -3.27
N ILE A 264 -13.02 2.97 -3.20
CA ILE A 264 -11.89 2.87 -4.12
C ILE A 264 -11.16 1.52 -3.98
N ILE A 265 -10.98 1.02 -2.75
CA ILE A 265 -10.40 -0.32 -2.52
C ILE A 265 -11.32 -1.39 -3.09
N ALA A 266 -12.65 -1.29 -2.86
CA ALA A 266 -13.62 -2.22 -3.41
C ALA A 266 -13.54 -2.28 -4.96
N ASP A 267 -13.41 -1.14 -5.61
CA ASP A 267 -13.28 -1.06 -7.06
C ASP A 267 -11.94 -1.64 -7.55
N ALA A 268 -10.85 -1.43 -6.80
CA ALA A 268 -9.55 -2.03 -7.13
C ALA A 268 -9.58 -3.56 -7.00
N VAL A 269 -10.30 -4.10 -6.00
CA VAL A 269 -10.51 -5.55 -5.84
C VAL A 269 -11.40 -6.10 -6.96
N LYS A 270 -12.48 -5.41 -7.34
CA LYS A 270 -13.33 -5.82 -8.47
C LYS A 270 -12.56 -5.89 -9.79
N LYS A 271 -11.59 -4.98 -10.02
CA LYS A 271 -10.73 -5.00 -11.22
C LYS A 271 -9.85 -6.24 -11.33
N LEU A 272 -9.71 -7.03 -10.27
CA LEU A 272 -9.00 -8.31 -10.29
C LEU A 272 -9.83 -9.43 -10.95
N GLU A 273 -11.16 -9.26 -11.03
CA GLU A 273 -12.06 -10.21 -11.66
C GLU A 273 -11.90 -10.11 -13.20
N VAL A 274 -11.46 -11.20 -13.81
CA VAL A 274 -11.21 -11.32 -15.25
C VAL A 274 -12.17 -12.35 -15.85
#